data_f2365d939de805d365100b0452b32cfd
#
_entry.id   f2365d939de805d365100b0452b32cfd
#
_cell.length_a   1.000
_cell.length_b   1.000
_cell.length_c   1.000
_cell.angle_alpha   90.00
_cell.angle_beta   90.00
_cell.angle_gamma   90.00
#
_symmetry.space_group_name_H-M   'P 1'
#
loop_
_entity.id
_entity.type
_entity.pdbx_description
1 polymer ?
#
loop_
_entity_poly.entity_id
_entity_poly.type
_entity_poly.pdbx_seq_one_letter_code
_entity_poly.pdbx_strand_id
1 'polypeptide(L)'
;MRKLIVQGYSPCDAAEVALKSKAKGTETSLNTTQEVESANCSELIESLLKAARVYDRSFIENTLRDQINKQGIINTWNGLIVPVLIAVGNEWAELGTGIEIEHLLTEIITRLMQSSNQTPDRPINSRPVLLACIGEERHTLALYTLGAALAERNIQSQFLGARTPISAVGAVVKKSAPPAVFLWAQLAKNGKCEVIGDIPKIRPAPRIILGGPGWRKSSRKSVVRVDCLDSAIMEITRAVGA
;
A
#
# COMPACT_ATOMS: atom_id res chain seq x y z
N MET A 1 13.39 -5.64 11.38
CA MET A 1 12.00 -5.98 11.13
C MET A 1 11.35 -5.12 10.04
N ARG A 2 11.21 -3.78 10.13
CA ARG A 2 10.63 -2.91 9.09
C ARG A 2 11.20 -3.15 7.68
N LYS A 3 12.52 -3.22 7.49
CA LYS A 3 13.17 -3.48 6.20
C LYS A 3 12.82 -4.85 5.60
N LEU A 4 12.58 -5.84 6.43
CA LEU A 4 12.29 -7.21 6.00
C LEU A 4 10.83 -7.36 5.55
N ILE A 5 9.89 -6.69 6.23
CA ILE A 5 8.47 -6.64 5.80
C ILE A 5 8.36 -5.88 4.47
N VAL A 6 9.11 -4.79 4.31
CA VAL A 6 9.23 -4.03 3.04
C VAL A 6 9.87 -4.89 1.93
N GLN A 7 10.70 -5.88 2.28
CA GLN A 7 11.32 -6.84 1.35
C GLN A 7 10.43 -8.05 1.04
N GLY A 8 9.16 -8.05 1.49
CA GLY A 8 8.20 -9.11 1.16
C GLY A 8 8.23 -10.33 2.08
N TYR A 9 8.92 -10.23 3.22
CA TYR A 9 8.83 -11.26 4.26
C TYR A 9 7.48 -11.19 4.96
N SER A 10 6.92 -12.34 5.32
CA SER A 10 5.76 -12.34 6.21
C SER A 10 6.12 -11.70 7.55
N PRO A 11 5.17 -11.12 8.31
CA PRO A 11 5.47 -10.55 9.63
C PRO A 11 6.21 -11.53 10.56
N CYS A 12 5.89 -12.82 10.46
CA CYS A 12 6.52 -13.88 11.24
C CYS A 12 7.98 -14.11 10.82
N ASP A 13 8.24 -14.24 9.52
CA ASP A 13 9.59 -14.42 8.98
C ASP A 13 10.47 -13.18 9.22
N ALA A 14 9.88 -11.99 9.09
CA ALA A 14 10.56 -10.73 9.38
C ALA A 14 10.93 -10.59 10.86
N ALA A 15 10.10 -11.09 11.77
CA ALA A 15 10.40 -11.12 13.21
C ALA A 15 11.54 -12.09 13.51
N GLU A 16 11.54 -13.27 12.93
CA GLU A 16 12.58 -14.28 13.12
C GLU A 16 13.95 -13.82 12.61
N VAL A 17 14.00 -13.24 11.40
CA VAL A 17 15.22 -12.67 10.83
C VAL A 17 15.73 -11.47 11.63
N ALA A 18 14.83 -10.61 12.14
CA ALA A 18 15.20 -9.46 12.96
C ALA A 18 15.76 -9.88 14.33
N LEU A 19 15.24 -10.95 14.92
CA LEU A 19 15.76 -11.51 16.17
C LEU A 19 17.17 -12.10 15.99
N LYS A 20 17.40 -12.79 14.88
CA LYS A 20 18.73 -13.35 14.55
C LYS A 20 19.78 -12.26 14.21
N SER A 21 19.35 -11.09 13.72
CA SER A 21 20.26 -9.97 13.39
C SER A 21 20.63 -9.08 14.59
N LYS A 22 19.88 -9.12 15.70
CA LYS A 22 20.16 -8.35 16.91
C LYS A 22 21.40 -8.82 17.68
N ALA A 23 22.00 -9.94 17.31
CA ALA A 23 23.20 -10.50 17.94
C ALA A 23 24.52 -9.85 17.47
N LYS A 24 24.51 -8.87 16.58
CA LYS A 24 25.70 -8.11 16.14
C LYS A 24 25.33 -6.66 15.86
N GLY A 25 25.63 -5.75 16.74
CA GLY A 25 25.46 -4.34 16.40
C GLY A 25 25.95 -3.37 17.43
N THR A 26 26.86 -2.58 17.02
CA THR A 26 27.51 -1.45 17.63
C THR A 26 26.52 -0.31 17.86
N GLU A 27 26.55 0.30 19.03
CA GLU A 27 25.84 1.52 19.38
C GLU A 27 26.37 2.69 18.55
N THR A 28 25.44 3.41 17.92
CA THR A 28 25.69 4.77 17.42
C THR A 28 24.56 5.66 17.93
N SER A 29 24.92 6.68 18.65
CA SER A 29 24.06 7.70 19.26
C SER A 29 23.15 8.35 18.18
N LEU A 30 21.84 8.15 18.30
CA LEU A 30 20.83 8.81 17.49
C LEU A 30 19.98 9.74 18.33
N ASN A 31 19.85 10.95 17.83
CA ASN A 31 19.24 12.16 18.34
C ASN A 31 17.94 11.98 19.14
N THR A 32 17.83 12.71 20.23
CA THR A 32 16.69 12.86 21.16
C THR A 32 15.34 13.11 20.45
N THR A 33 15.33 13.74 19.29
CA THR A 33 14.13 14.01 18.50
C THR A 33 13.50 12.75 17.90
N GLN A 34 14.32 11.81 17.42
CA GLN A 34 13.86 10.53 16.87
C GLN A 34 13.29 9.58 17.93
N GLU A 35 13.82 9.66 19.16
CA GLU A 35 13.32 8.87 20.28
C GLU A 35 11.96 9.36 20.76
N VAL A 36 11.73 10.68 20.80
CA VAL A 36 10.45 11.30 21.16
C VAL A 36 9.38 11.02 20.08
N GLU A 37 9.72 11.13 18.80
CA GLU A 37 8.79 10.78 17.72
C GLU A 37 8.43 9.29 17.70
N SER A 38 9.39 8.42 18.00
CA SER A 38 9.17 6.98 18.11
C SER A 38 8.29 6.61 19.31
N ALA A 39 8.46 7.27 20.44
CA ALA A 39 7.63 7.08 21.63
C ALA A 39 6.19 7.52 21.37
N ASN A 40 5.99 8.72 20.82
CA ASN A 40 4.67 9.23 20.44
C ASN A 40 3.95 8.32 19.44
N CYS A 41 4.67 7.74 18.48
CA CYS A 41 4.10 6.81 17.50
C CYS A 41 3.64 5.50 18.16
N SER A 42 4.40 4.99 19.13
CA SER A 42 4.06 3.76 19.86
C SER A 42 2.82 3.95 20.74
N GLU A 43 2.71 5.06 21.44
CA GLU A 43 1.54 5.42 22.27
C GLU A 43 0.28 5.57 21.40
N LEU A 44 0.42 6.14 20.20
CA LEU A 44 -0.70 6.33 19.28
C LEU A 44 -1.18 5.00 18.71
N ILE A 45 -0.26 4.07 18.39
CA ILE A 45 -0.61 2.71 17.96
C ILE A 45 -1.40 2.00 19.06
N GLU A 46 -0.93 2.04 20.31
CA GLU A 46 -1.64 1.43 21.43
C GLU A 46 -3.03 2.04 21.65
N SER A 47 -3.16 3.37 21.52
CA SER A 47 -4.43 4.06 21.65
C SER A 47 -5.43 3.65 20.58
N LEU A 48 -4.97 3.50 19.32
CA LEU A 48 -5.80 3.02 18.22
C LEU A 48 -6.22 1.56 18.43
N LEU A 49 -5.34 0.70 18.91
CA LEU A 49 -5.67 -0.70 19.23
C LEU A 49 -6.70 -0.80 20.35
N LYS A 50 -6.55 0.02 21.41
CA LYS A 50 -7.55 0.10 22.50
C LYS A 50 -8.91 0.58 21.98
N ALA A 51 -8.93 1.65 21.18
CA ALA A 51 -10.15 2.16 20.56
C ALA A 51 -10.83 1.14 19.64
N ALA A 52 -10.02 0.39 18.86
CA ALA A 52 -10.54 -0.64 17.96
C ALA A 52 -11.22 -1.78 18.74
N ARG A 53 -10.67 -2.20 19.88
CA ARG A 53 -11.24 -3.25 20.74
C ARG A 53 -12.57 -2.84 21.38
N VAL A 54 -12.82 -1.55 21.58
CA VAL A 54 -14.11 -1.04 22.10
C VAL A 54 -14.98 -0.43 21.01
N TYR A 55 -14.63 -0.63 19.74
CA TYR A 55 -15.33 -0.13 18.55
C TYR A 55 -15.53 1.38 18.52
N ASP A 56 -14.61 2.16 19.12
CA ASP A 56 -14.62 3.62 19.07
C ASP A 56 -14.19 4.13 17.68
N ARG A 57 -15.14 4.04 16.75
CA ARG A 57 -14.97 4.47 15.36
C ARG A 57 -14.56 5.93 15.25
N SER A 58 -15.17 6.79 16.07
CA SER A 58 -14.95 8.24 16.00
C SER A 58 -13.52 8.60 16.38
N PHE A 59 -12.99 8.00 17.44
CA PHE A 59 -11.60 8.19 17.85
C PHE A 59 -10.63 7.73 16.76
N ILE A 60 -10.85 6.54 16.20
CA ILE A 60 -9.97 5.96 15.16
C ILE A 60 -9.97 6.88 13.93
N GLU A 61 -11.14 7.26 13.43
CA GLU A 61 -11.29 8.07 12.23
C GLU A 61 -10.65 9.45 12.39
N ASN A 62 -10.93 10.15 13.51
CA ASN A 62 -10.39 11.47 13.80
C ASN A 62 -8.86 11.41 13.95
N THR A 63 -8.34 10.44 14.70
CA THR A 63 -6.90 10.27 14.90
C THR A 63 -6.17 10.02 13.58
N LEU A 64 -6.67 9.12 12.72
CA LEU A 64 -6.06 8.86 11.43
C LEU A 64 -6.14 10.07 10.49
N ARG A 65 -7.28 10.77 10.48
CA ARG A 65 -7.46 12.00 9.68
C ARG A 65 -6.47 13.08 10.10
N ASP A 66 -6.32 13.30 11.41
CA ASP A 66 -5.37 14.28 11.95
C ASP A 66 -3.93 13.93 11.59
N GLN A 67 -3.56 12.64 11.64
CA GLN A 67 -2.22 12.20 11.25
C GLN A 67 -1.98 12.36 9.74
N ILE A 68 -2.97 12.05 8.91
CA ILE A 68 -2.88 12.29 7.46
C ILE A 68 -2.68 13.78 7.18
N ASN A 69 -3.44 14.65 7.83
CA ASN A 69 -3.32 16.10 7.66
C ASN A 69 -1.96 16.65 8.14
N LYS A 70 -1.38 16.07 9.19
CA LYS A 70 -0.10 16.52 9.77
C LYS A 70 1.12 16.06 9.00
N GLN A 71 1.15 14.83 8.51
CA GLN A 71 2.35 14.21 7.97
C GLN A 71 2.18 13.54 6.60
N GLY A 72 0.97 13.60 6.04
CA GLY A 72 0.62 13.01 4.75
C GLY A 72 0.33 11.52 4.80
N ILE A 73 -0.14 11.00 3.65
CA ILE A 73 -0.58 9.60 3.51
C ILE A 73 0.58 8.63 3.76
N ILE A 74 1.75 8.86 3.17
CA ILE A 74 2.87 7.89 3.22
C ILE A 74 3.38 7.70 4.63
N ASN A 75 3.62 8.80 5.35
CA ASN A 75 4.15 8.72 6.71
C ASN A 75 3.13 8.10 7.66
N THR A 76 1.85 8.46 7.53
CA THR A 76 0.76 7.86 8.31
C THR A 76 0.59 6.38 7.99
N TRP A 77 0.67 6.00 6.71
CA TRP A 77 0.61 4.59 6.30
C TRP A 77 1.74 3.77 6.90
N ASN A 78 2.99 4.18 6.68
CA ASN A 78 4.16 3.44 7.11
C ASN A 78 4.34 3.46 8.64
N GLY A 79 4.10 4.61 9.28
CA GLY A 79 4.36 4.82 10.70
C GLY A 79 3.25 4.36 11.63
N LEU A 80 2.01 4.37 11.17
CA LEU A 80 0.86 4.14 12.04
C LEU A 80 -0.06 3.02 11.53
N ILE A 81 -0.58 3.12 10.30
CA ILE A 81 -1.59 2.20 9.78
C ILE A 81 -1.05 0.77 9.65
N VAL A 82 0.10 0.61 8.99
CA VAL A 82 0.72 -0.72 8.81
C VAL A 82 1.06 -1.38 10.14
N PRO A 83 1.68 -0.71 11.14
CA PRO A 83 1.89 -1.29 12.45
C PRO A 83 0.62 -1.73 13.16
N VAL A 84 -0.46 -0.94 13.10
CA VAL A 84 -1.76 -1.28 13.70
C VAL A 84 -2.36 -2.52 13.03
N LEU A 85 -2.38 -2.58 11.70
CA LEU A 85 -2.92 -3.73 10.96
C LEU A 85 -2.12 -5.01 11.23
N ILE A 86 -0.78 -4.90 11.33
CA ILE A 86 0.08 -6.03 11.70
C ILE A 86 -0.24 -6.53 13.12
N ALA A 87 -0.39 -5.61 14.09
CA ALA A 87 -0.69 -5.97 15.47
C ALA A 87 -2.02 -6.74 15.57
N VAL A 88 -3.07 -6.26 14.90
CA VAL A 88 -4.39 -6.94 14.87
C VAL A 88 -4.31 -8.27 14.14
N GLY A 89 -3.60 -8.35 13.02
CA GLY A 89 -3.42 -9.59 12.27
C GLY A 89 -2.67 -10.66 13.08
N ASN A 90 -1.66 -10.27 13.87
CA ASN A 90 -0.94 -11.18 14.77
C ASN A 90 -1.83 -11.66 15.91
N GLU A 91 -2.62 -10.76 16.53
CA GLU A 91 -3.56 -11.10 17.59
C GLU A 91 -4.60 -12.13 17.10
N TRP A 92 -5.13 -11.93 15.89
CA TRP A 92 -6.04 -12.91 15.27
C TRP A 92 -5.36 -14.25 14.98
N ALA A 93 -4.13 -14.23 14.47
CA ALA A 93 -3.39 -15.46 14.17
C ALA A 93 -3.07 -16.29 15.43
N GLU A 94 -2.84 -15.63 16.57
CA GLU A 94 -2.52 -16.28 17.84
C GLU A 94 -3.77 -16.75 18.59
N LEU A 95 -4.84 -15.94 18.60
CA LEU A 95 -6.02 -16.17 19.43
C LEU A 95 -7.21 -16.75 18.65
N GLY A 96 -7.20 -16.66 17.32
CA GLY A 96 -8.33 -17.07 16.47
C GLY A 96 -9.58 -16.18 16.60
N THR A 97 -9.45 -15.01 17.26
CA THR A 97 -10.53 -14.02 17.50
C THR A 97 -10.06 -12.63 17.09
N GLY A 98 -10.97 -11.68 16.88
CA GLY A 98 -10.64 -10.28 16.55
C GLY A 98 -10.70 -9.94 15.05
N ILE A 99 -11.23 -10.84 14.22
CA ILE A 99 -11.43 -10.56 12.79
C ILE A 99 -12.36 -9.37 12.57
N GLU A 100 -13.32 -9.15 13.45
CA GLU A 100 -14.23 -8.01 13.45
C GLU A 100 -13.50 -6.69 13.68
N ILE A 101 -12.39 -6.70 14.43
CA ILE A 101 -11.52 -5.53 14.66
C ILE A 101 -10.74 -5.20 13.37
N GLU A 102 -10.21 -6.22 12.69
CA GLU A 102 -9.55 -6.07 11.39
C GLU A 102 -10.53 -5.47 10.37
N HIS A 103 -11.76 -6.00 10.30
CA HIS A 103 -12.81 -5.48 9.41
C HIS A 103 -13.16 -4.03 9.71
N LEU A 104 -13.35 -3.67 11.00
CA LEU A 104 -13.63 -2.29 11.42
C LEU A 104 -12.51 -1.34 10.96
N LEU A 105 -11.27 -1.67 11.26
CA LEU A 105 -10.10 -0.86 10.89
C LEU A 105 -9.96 -0.74 9.38
N THR A 106 -10.06 -1.84 8.66
CA THR A 106 -9.97 -1.86 7.19
C THR A 106 -11.04 -0.99 6.55
N GLU A 107 -12.28 -1.03 7.06
CA GLU A 107 -13.39 -0.22 6.57
C GLU A 107 -13.15 1.28 6.81
N ILE A 108 -12.74 1.66 8.03
CA ILE A 108 -12.44 3.06 8.37
C ILE A 108 -11.29 3.58 7.50
N ILE A 109 -10.20 2.84 7.41
CA ILE A 109 -9.02 3.25 6.64
C ILE A 109 -9.38 3.35 5.14
N THR A 110 -10.13 2.38 4.61
CA THR A 110 -10.57 2.41 3.21
C THR A 110 -11.36 3.69 2.91
N ARG A 111 -12.32 4.07 3.76
CA ARG A 111 -13.09 5.30 3.59
C ARG A 111 -12.23 6.55 3.62
N LEU A 112 -11.28 6.62 4.56
CA LEU A 112 -10.33 7.74 4.65
C LEU A 112 -9.50 7.85 3.39
N MET A 113 -8.94 6.74 2.90
CA MET A 113 -8.14 6.73 1.68
C MET A 113 -8.97 7.10 0.44
N GLN A 114 -10.21 6.62 0.35
CA GLN A 114 -11.13 6.99 -0.74
C GLN A 114 -11.48 8.48 -0.71
N SER A 115 -11.75 9.04 0.47
CA SER A 115 -12.03 10.48 0.61
C SER A 115 -10.82 11.36 0.28
N SER A 116 -9.61 10.86 0.51
CA SER A 116 -8.36 11.55 0.17
C SER A 116 -7.94 11.37 -1.30
N ASN A 117 -8.56 10.43 -2.01
CA ASN A 117 -8.28 10.15 -3.43
C ASN A 117 -9.22 10.93 -4.36
N GLN A 118 -9.33 12.23 -4.14
CA GLN A 118 -10.08 13.09 -5.06
C GLN A 118 -9.24 13.40 -6.31
N THR A 119 -9.93 13.57 -7.43
CA THR A 119 -9.24 14.03 -8.65
C THR A 119 -8.65 15.41 -8.38
N PRO A 120 -7.34 15.60 -8.55
CA PRO A 120 -6.73 16.90 -8.35
C PRO A 120 -7.31 17.93 -9.33
N ASP A 121 -7.47 19.17 -8.88
CA ASP A 121 -7.95 20.28 -9.74
C ASP A 121 -7.03 20.53 -10.94
N ARG A 122 -5.73 20.32 -10.75
CA ARG A 122 -4.69 20.51 -11.78
C ARG A 122 -3.76 19.30 -11.81
N PRO A 123 -4.19 18.18 -12.39
CA PRO A 123 -3.37 16.99 -12.48
C PRO A 123 -2.15 17.25 -13.40
N ILE A 124 -0.99 16.76 -12.97
CA ILE A 124 0.24 16.85 -13.78
C ILE A 124 0.24 15.88 -14.96
N ASN A 125 -0.60 14.85 -14.92
CA ASN A 125 -0.76 13.87 -15.98
C ASN A 125 -2.07 14.09 -16.74
N SER A 126 -1.99 14.17 -18.06
CA SER A 126 -3.15 14.35 -18.94
C SER A 126 -4.02 13.09 -19.08
N ARG A 127 -3.48 11.92 -18.76
CA ARG A 127 -4.16 10.62 -18.76
C ARG A 127 -3.96 9.94 -17.42
N PRO A 128 -5.05 9.45 -16.78
CA PRO A 128 -4.98 8.83 -15.47
C PRO A 128 -4.07 7.59 -15.45
N VAL A 129 -3.36 7.40 -14.35
CA VAL A 129 -2.67 6.14 -14.03
C VAL A 129 -3.71 5.08 -13.71
N LEU A 130 -3.59 3.90 -14.29
CA LEU A 130 -4.54 2.81 -14.06
C LEU A 130 -4.13 1.96 -12.86
N LEU A 131 -5.05 1.78 -11.91
CA LEU A 131 -4.85 0.99 -10.69
C LEU A 131 -5.86 -0.16 -10.64
N ALA A 132 -5.39 -1.42 -10.48
CA ALA A 132 -6.26 -2.59 -10.45
C ALA A 132 -5.74 -3.69 -9.53
N CYS A 133 -6.66 -4.38 -8.83
CA CYS A 133 -6.40 -5.67 -8.18
C CYS A 133 -6.66 -6.79 -9.17
N ILE A 134 -5.64 -7.57 -9.50
CA ILE A 134 -5.69 -8.53 -10.61
C ILE A 134 -6.33 -9.87 -10.22
N GLY A 135 -7.04 -10.48 -11.18
CA GLY A 135 -7.65 -11.80 -11.00
C GLY A 135 -8.74 -11.79 -9.92
N GLU A 136 -8.67 -12.69 -8.96
CA GLU A 136 -9.62 -12.79 -7.83
C GLU A 136 -9.17 -12.01 -6.58
N GLU A 137 -8.25 -11.05 -6.74
CA GLU A 137 -7.72 -10.25 -5.62
C GLU A 137 -8.79 -9.28 -5.08
N ARG A 138 -9.01 -9.36 -3.76
CA ARG A 138 -10.01 -8.54 -3.04
C ARG A 138 -9.38 -7.50 -2.11
N HIS A 139 -8.09 -7.61 -1.81
CA HIS A 139 -7.39 -6.71 -0.89
C HIS A 139 -7.11 -5.38 -1.59
N THR A 140 -8.06 -4.45 -1.51
CA THR A 140 -8.01 -3.16 -2.23
C THR A 140 -7.37 -2.04 -1.42
N LEU A 141 -7.15 -2.21 -0.12
CA LEU A 141 -6.70 -1.15 0.76
C LEU A 141 -5.40 -0.50 0.28
N ALA A 142 -4.39 -1.31 -0.08
CA ALA A 142 -3.13 -0.80 -0.62
C ALA A 142 -3.31 0.00 -1.91
N LEU A 143 -4.29 -0.38 -2.73
CA LEU A 143 -4.62 0.33 -3.97
C LEU A 143 -5.20 1.72 -3.70
N TYR A 144 -6.14 1.83 -2.74
CA TYR A 144 -6.72 3.12 -2.33
C TYR A 144 -5.68 4.01 -1.66
N THR A 145 -4.80 3.42 -0.83
CA THR A 145 -3.69 4.16 -0.22
C THR A 145 -2.74 4.72 -1.27
N LEU A 146 -2.37 3.92 -2.28
CA LEU A 146 -1.56 4.40 -3.39
C LEU A 146 -2.25 5.54 -4.13
N GLY A 147 -3.54 5.41 -4.43
CA GLY A 147 -4.29 6.48 -5.09
C GLY A 147 -4.34 7.77 -4.31
N ALA A 148 -4.59 7.70 -2.99
CA ALA A 148 -4.57 8.86 -2.11
C ALA A 148 -3.19 9.54 -2.09
N ALA A 149 -2.10 8.76 -2.00
CA ALA A 149 -0.74 9.27 -2.04
C ALA A 149 -0.34 9.87 -3.40
N LEU A 150 -0.93 9.39 -4.49
CA LEU A 150 -0.77 10.00 -5.83
C LEU A 150 -1.55 11.31 -5.94
N ALA A 151 -2.77 11.37 -5.38
CA ALA A 151 -3.57 12.61 -5.36
C ALA A 151 -2.87 13.75 -4.60
N GLU A 152 -2.19 13.47 -3.47
CA GLU A 152 -1.33 14.44 -2.76
C GLU A 152 -0.24 15.05 -3.66
N ARG A 153 0.15 14.34 -4.71
CA ARG A 153 1.18 14.76 -5.69
C ARG A 153 0.60 15.30 -6.99
N ASN A 154 -0.69 15.61 -6.99
CA ASN A 154 -1.43 16.03 -8.19
C ASN A 154 -1.37 15.01 -9.35
N ILE A 155 -1.20 13.73 -9.05
CA ILE A 155 -1.26 12.65 -10.04
C ILE A 155 -2.66 12.06 -10.04
N GLN A 156 -3.35 12.19 -11.15
CA GLN A 156 -4.68 11.60 -11.34
C GLN A 156 -4.56 10.09 -11.58
N SER A 157 -5.38 9.32 -10.88
CA SER A 157 -5.48 7.87 -11.04
C SER A 157 -6.91 7.41 -11.35
N GLN A 158 -7.03 6.26 -12.01
CA GLN A 158 -8.30 5.60 -12.31
C GLN A 158 -8.28 4.18 -11.73
N PHE A 159 -9.30 3.86 -10.95
CA PHE A 159 -9.44 2.55 -10.31
C PHE A 159 -10.33 1.63 -11.14
N LEU A 160 -9.90 0.37 -11.30
CA LEU A 160 -10.79 -0.73 -11.69
C LEU A 160 -11.23 -1.57 -10.48
N GLY A 161 -10.56 -1.38 -9.32
CA GLY A 161 -10.95 -2.00 -8.05
C GLY A 161 -10.54 -3.46 -7.92
N ALA A 162 -11.36 -4.21 -7.14
CA ALA A 162 -11.15 -5.62 -6.84
C ALA A 162 -11.50 -6.53 -8.02
N ARG A 163 -10.92 -7.73 -8.05
CA ARG A 163 -11.28 -8.82 -8.96
C ARG A 163 -11.27 -8.41 -10.42
N THR A 164 -10.27 -7.66 -10.84
CA THR A 164 -10.20 -7.14 -12.21
C THR A 164 -9.59 -8.20 -13.14
N PRO A 165 -10.32 -8.67 -14.15
CA PRO A 165 -9.76 -9.53 -15.19
C PRO A 165 -8.72 -8.79 -16.02
N ILE A 166 -7.68 -9.46 -16.45
CA ILE A 166 -6.63 -8.84 -17.29
C ILE A 166 -7.18 -8.30 -18.61
N SER A 167 -8.23 -8.90 -19.15
CA SER A 167 -8.93 -8.42 -20.34
C SER A 167 -9.55 -7.03 -20.13
N ALA A 168 -10.11 -6.76 -18.94
CA ALA A 168 -10.63 -5.44 -18.58
C ALA A 168 -9.50 -4.40 -18.50
N VAL A 169 -8.37 -4.74 -17.87
CA VAL A 169 -7.16 -3.90 -17.89
C VAL A 169 -6.76 -3.61 -19.33
N GLY A 170 -6.68 -4.63 -20.18
CA GLY A 170 -6.33 -4.50 -21.59
C GLY A 170 -7.28 -3.59 -22.39
N ALA A 171 -8.59 -3.66 -22.11
CA ALA A 171 -9.58 -2.80 -22.74
C ALA A 171 -9.37 -1.31 -22.39
N VAL A 172 -9.10 -1.02 -21.09
CA VAL A 172 -8.82 0.34 -20.65
C VAL A 172 -7.49 0.84 -21.23
N VAL A 173 -6.44 0.01 -21.24
CA VAL A 173 -5.15 0.35 -21.86
C VAL A 173 -5.32 0.76 -23.32
N LYS A 174 -6.10 0.02 -24.10
CA LYS A 174 -6.39 0.38 -25.50
C LYS A 174 -7.12 1.72 -25.63
N LYS A 175 -8.07 1.99 -24.74
CA LYS A 175 -8.97 3.15 -24.83
C LYS A 175 -8.33 4.43 -24.32
N SER A 176 -7.65 4.39 -23.16
CA SER A 176 -7.15 5.57 -22.45
C SER A 176 -5.64 5.76 -22.56
N ALA A 177 -4.89 4.75 -23.03
CA ALA A 177 -3.43 4.77 -23.13
C ALA A 177 -2.75 5.38 -21.89
N PRO A 178 -2.96 4.81 -20.70
CA PRO A 178 -2.44 5.35 -19.44
C PRO A 178 -0.90 5.39 -19.46
N PRO A 179 -0.25 6.34 -18.79
CA PRO A 179 1.21 6.39 -18.69
C PRO A 179 1.77 5.23 -17.87
N ALA A 180 1.02 4.78 -16.87
CA ALA A 180 1.37 3.63 -16.03
C ALA A 180 0.13 2.77 -15.73
N VAL A 181 0.38 1.47 -15.52
CA VAL A 181 -0.59 0.49 -15.02
C VAL A 181 0.00 -0.16 -13.80
N PHE A 182 -0.64 0.04 -12.65
CA PHE A 182 -0.27 -0.62 -11.39
C PHE A 182 -1.20 -1.78 -11.13
N LEU A 183 -0.64 -2.98 -10.97
CA LEU A 183 -1.37 -4.22 -10.71
C LEU A 183 -1.03 -4.74 -9.32
N TRP A 184 -2.04 -4.85 -8.47
CA TRP A 184 -1.90 -5.36 -7.10
C TRP A 184 -2.28 -6.83 -7.00
N ALA A 185 -1.43 -7.61 -6.33
CA ALA A 185 -1.74 -8.97 -5.89
C ALA A 185 -1.19 -9.21 -4.48
N GLN A 186 -2.08 -9.39 -3.50
CA GLN A 186 -1.73 -9.76 -2.13
C GLN A 186 -1.44 -11.26 -2.04
N LEU A 187 -2.24 -12.09 -2.70
CA LEU A 187 -2.16 -13.53 -2.63
C LEU A 187 -1.42 -14.11 -3.83
N ALA A 188 -0.52 -15.06 -3.59
CA ALA A 188 0.31 -15.68 -4.63
C ALA A 188 -0.50 -16.37 -5.74
N LYS A 189 -1.71 -16.83 -5.47
CA LYS A 189 -2.61 -17.39 -6.48
C LYS A 189 -3.05 -16.38 -7.55
N ASN A 190 -3.05 -15.09 -7.21
CA ASN A 190 -3.47 -13.98 -8.09
C ASN A 190 -2.29 -13.37 -8.86
N GLY A 191 -1.06 -13.43 -8.32
CA GLY A 191 0.14 -12.81 -8.89
C GLY A 191 0.84 -13.65 -9.96
N LYS A 192 0.11 -14.07 -11.00
CA LYS A 192 0.65 -14.85 -12.12
C LYS A 192 1.21 -13.93 -13.18
N CYS A 193 2.55 -13.90 -13.34
CA CYS A 193 3.21 -12.99 -14.29
C CYS A 193 2.89 -13.29 -15.78
N GLU A 194 2.38 -14.47 -16.09
CA GLU A 194 2.00 -14.88 -17.45
C GLU A 194 0.89 -13.98 -18.02
N VAL A 195 -0.08 -13.62 -17.19
CA VAL A 195 -1.23 -12.80 -17.62
C VAL A 195 -0.85 -11.39 -18.10
N ILE A 196 0.33 -10.89 -17.71
CA ILE A 196 0.82 -9.57 -18.14
C ILE A 196 1.03 -9.55 -19.66
N GLY A 197 1.29 -10.72 -20.25
CA GLY A 197 1.44 -10.87 -21.69
C GLY A 197 0.19 -10.52 -22.50
N ASP A 198 -0.98 -10.58 -21.86
CA ASP A 198 -2.27 -10.30 -22.46
C ASP A 198 -2.61 -8.80 -22.50
N ILE A 199 -1.78 -7.97 -21.82
CA ILE A 199 -1.94 -6.50 -21.93
C ILE A 199 -1.52 -6.06 -23.33
N PRO A 200 -2.38 -5.33 -24.04
CA PRO A 200 -2.12 -4.91 -25.42
C PRO A 200 -0.88 -4.03 -25.53
N LYS A 201 -0.10 -4.26 -26.57
CA LYS A 201 1.01 -3.39 -26.94
C LYS A 201 0.48 -2.15 -27.64
N ILE A 202 0.57 -1.00 -27.00
CA ILE A 202 0.21 0.31 -27.54
C ILE A 202 1.45 1.23 -27.63
N ARG A 203 1.32 2.36 -28.27
CA ARG A 203 2.36 3.41 -28.34
C ARG A 203 1.76 4.76 -27.96
N PRO A 204 2.32 5.46 -26.97
CA PRO A 204 3.42 5.02 -26.08
C PRO A 204 3.00 3.83 -25.21
N ALA A 205 3.94 2.94 -24.91
CA ALA A 205 3.69 1.80 -24.05
C ALA A 205 3.56 2.24 -22.58
N PRO A 206 2.56 1.78 -21.84
CA PRO A 206 2.45 2.08 -20.42
C PRO A 206 3.57 1.40 -19.62
N ARG A 207 4.03 2.05 -18.56
CA ARG A 207 4.89 1.39 -17.57
C ARG A 207 4.04 0.42 -16.74
N ILE A 208 4.39 -0.87 -16.77
CA ILE A 208 3.71 -1.89 -15.98
C ILE A 208 4.44 -2.04 -14.65
N ILE A 209 3.70 -1.83 -13.55
CA ILE A 209 4.22 -1.85 -12.17
C ILE A 209 3.43 -2.89 -11.39
N LEU A 210 4.14 -3.80 -10.71
CA LEU A 210 3.57 -4.86 -9.91
C LEU A 210 3.81 -4.58 -8.44
N GLY A 211 2.76 -4.47 -7.66
CA GLY A 211 2.80 -4.30 -6.21
C GLY A 211 2.16 -5.45 -5.46
N GLY A 212 2.66 -5.69 -4.26
CA GLY A 212 2.16 -6.73 -3.36
C GLY A 212 2.97 -8.02 -3.36
N PRO A 213 2.88 -8.77 -2.25
CA PRO A 213 3.69 -9.98 -2.02
C PRO A 213 3.29 -11.16 -2.91
N GLY A 214 2.11 -11.13 -3.52
CA GLY A 214 1.59 -12.21 -4.34
C GLY A 214 2.33 -12.43 -5.66
N TRP A 215 3.07 -11.44 -6.15
CA TRP A 215 3.77 -11.58 -7.42
C TRP A 215 5.03 -12.42 -7.30
N ARG A 216 5.18 -13.40 -8.17
CA ARG A 216 6.44 -14.12 -8.37
C ARG A 216 7.44 -13.23 -9.10
N LYS A 217 8.74 -13.54 -9.01
CA LYS A 217 9.77 -12.83 -9.78
C LYS A 217 9.46 -12.91 -11.27
N SER A 218 9.38 -11.76 -11.92
CA SER A 218 9.24 -11.69 -13.38
C SER A 218 10.59 -11.48 -14.03
N SER A 219 10.87 -12.21 -15.10
CA SER A 219 12.05 -12.02 -15.94
C SER A 219 11.87 -10.97 -17.05
N ARG A 220 10.66 -10.37 -17.16
CA ARG A 220 10.36 -9.40 -18.22
C ARG A 220 10.95 -8.05 -17.91
N LYS A 221 11.87 -7.55 -18.74
CA LYS A 221 12.52 -6.23 -18.60
C LYS A 221 11.56 -5.03 -18.63
N SER A 222 10.36 -5.19 -19.20
CA SER A 222 9.34 -4.13 -19.32
C SER A 222 8.43 -4.00 -18.09
N VAL A 223 8.64 -4.81 -17.07
CA VAL A 223 7.80 -4.88 -15.88
C VAL A 223 8.64 -4.57 -14.66
N VAL A 224 8.17 -3.66 -13.83
CA VAL A 224 8.83 -3.28 -12.58
C VAL A 224 8.05 -3.84 -11.41
N ARG A 225 8.72 -4.55 -10.51
CA ARG A 225 8.16 -4.96 -9.23
C ARG A 225 8.58 -3.96 -8.16
N VAL A 226 7.65 -3.59 -7.31
CA VAL A 226 7.85 -2.69 -6.18
C VAL A 226 7.43 -3.35 -4.88
N ASP A 227 8.19 -3.09 -3.82
CA ASP A 227 8.02 -3.76 -2.53
C ASP A 227 7.46 -2.81 -1.45
N CYS A 228 7.33 -1.52 -1.74
CA CYS A 228 6.77 -0.53 -0.81
C CYS A 228 6.01 0.58 -1.56
N LEU A 229 5.22 1.34 -0.79
CA LEU A 229 4.42 2.45 -1.31
C LEU A 229 5.30 3.53 -1.97
N ASP A 230 6.43 3.87 -1.34
CA ASP A 230 7.36 4.89 -1.85
C ASP A 230 7.92 4.52 -3.22
N SER A 231 8.35 3.27 -3.39
CA SER A 231 8.87 2.78 -4.68
C SER A 231 7.78 2.74 -5.76
N ALA A 232 6.53 2.43 -5.40
CA ALA A 232 5.40 2.48 -6.32
C ALA A 232 5.16 3.91 -6.83
N ILE A 233 5.14 4.88 -5.91
CA ILE A 233 4.96 6.29 -6.24
C ILE A 233 6.10 6.80 -7.12
N MET A 234 7.35 6.48 -6.77
CA MET A 234 8.51 6.88 -7.55
C MET A 234 8.45 6.36 -9.00
N GLU A 235 8.08 5.10 -9.20
CA GLU A 235 7.96 4.51 -10.53
C GLU A 235 6.80 5.11 -11.34
N ILE A 236 5.70 5.44 -10.68
CA ILE A 236 4.55 6.12 -11.31
C ILE A 236 4.92 7.55 -11.68
N THR A 237 5.55 8.30 -10.77
CA THR A 237 6.00 9.68 -11.00
C THR A 237 6.94 9.75 -12.22
N ARG A 238 7.91 8.84 -12.33
CA ARG A 238 8.75 8.73 -13.52
C ARG A 238 7.95 8.45 -14.81
N ALA A 239 6.92 7.63 -14.73
CA ALA A 239 6.10 7.27 -15.89
C ALA A 239 5.21 8.42 -16.37
N VAL A 240 4.81 9.34 -15.49
CA VAL A 240 4.04 10.54 -15.85
C VAL A 240 4.92 11.70 -16.29
N GLY A 241 6.25 11.59 -16.15
CA GLY A 241 7.20 12.61 -16.59
C GLY A 241 7.38 13.77 -15.60
N ALA A 242 7.20 13.49 -14.30
CA ALA A 242 7.35 14.45 -13.21
C ALA A 242 8.58 14.17 -12.36
#